data_efb72c98f340c35510692695aff908cd
#
_entry.id   efb72c98f340c35510692695aff908cd
#
_cell.length_a   1.000
_cell.length_b   1.000
_cell.length_c   1.000
_cell.angle_alpha   90.00
_cell.angle_beta   90.00
_cell.angle_gamma   90.00
#
_symmetry.space_group_name_H-M   'P 1'
#
loop_
_entity.id
_entity.type
_entity.pdbx_description
1 polymer ?
#
loop_
_entity_poly.entity_id
_entity_poly.type
_entity_poly.pdbx_seq_one_letter_code
_entity_poly.pdbx_strand_id
1 'polypeptide(L)' 'SEVNTSRGRLDAVVELEDKIYCIEFKVDESAEKALRQILERGYLDKYRSTGKKLIALGVNFDTEKREVEEVSSLCGDEG' A
#
# COMPACT_ATOMS: atom_id res chain seq x y z
N SER A 1 -11.01 -2.06 -14.68
CA SER A 1 -11.12 -2.34 -14.24
C SER A 1 -12.00 -2.55 -13.37
N GLU A 2 -12.11 -3.06 -12.86
CA GLU A 2 -12.87 -3.30 -12.16
C GLU A 2 -12.85 -2.87 -10.97
N VAL A 3 -13.32 -2.49 -10.54
CA VAL A 3 -13.28 -1.98 -9.54
C VAL A 3 -13.58 -2.60 -8.52
N ASN A 4 -13.60 -3.01 -8.11
CA ASN A 4 -13.90 -3.62 -7.28
C ASN A 4 -13.81 -3.36 -6.03
N THR A 5 -14.09 -3.38 -5.48
CA THR A 5 -14.11 -3.09 -4.31
C THR A 5 -13.40 -3.82 -3.65
N SER A 6 -12.79 -4.39 -3.88
CA SER A 6 -12.02 -5.02 -3.32
C SER A 6 -11.76 -5.11 -2.02
N ARG A 7 -12.29 -5.66 -1.24
CA ARG A 7 -11.88 -5.94 -0.09
C ARG A 7 -10.82 -6.89 -0.18
N GLY A 8 -9.78 -6.92 0.40
CA GLY A 8 -8.69 -7.87 0.34
C GLY A 8 -7.73 -7.64 -0.77
N ARG A 9 -7.80 -6.54 -1.46
CA ARG A 9 -6.89 -6.29 -2.49
C ARG A 9 -6.30 -4.95 -2.38
N LEU A 10 -5.09 -4.76 -2.81
CA LEU A 10 -4.43 -3.48 -2.82
C LEU A 10 -4.87 -2.71 -4.06
N ASP A 11 -4.77 -1.40 -4.01
CA ASP A 11 -5.10 -0.60 -5.16
C ASP A 11 -4.06 -0.75 -6.25
N ALA A 12 -2.82 -0.91 -5.86
CA ALA A 12 -1.76 -1.08 -6.85
C ALA A 12 -0.61 -1.86 -6.25
N VAL A 13 0.07 -2.62 -7.08
CA VAL A 13 1.23 -3.38 -6.63
C VAL A 13 2.29 -3.23 -7.70
N VAL A 14 3.49 -2.84 -7.31
CA VAL A 14 4.59 -2.71 -8.24
C VAL A 14 5.66 -3.70 -7.81
N GLU A 15 5.91 -4.71 -8.63
CA GLU A 15 6.88 -5.72 -8.26
C GLU A 15 8.17 -5.50 -9.02
N LEU A 16 9.25 -5.34 -8.32
CA LEU A 16 10.55 -5.19 -8.92
C LEU A 16 11.38 -6.43 -8.61
N GLU A 17 12.60 -6.46 -9.06
CA GLU A 17 13.39 -7.64 -8.88
C GLU A 17 13.61 -8.00 -7.42
N ASP A 18 13.88 -7.06 -6.57
CA ASP A 18 14.16 -7.34 -5.19
C ASP A 18 13.16 -6.78 -4.19
N LYS A 19 12.12 -6.15 -4.63
CA LYS A 19 11.16 -5.58 -3.71
C LYS A 19 9.80 -5.44 -4.35
N ILE A 20 8.79 -5.30 -3.54
CA ILE A 20 7.42 -5.13 -4.00
C ILE A 20 6.82 -3.97 -3.24
N TYR A 21 6.25 -3.02 -3.99
CA TYR A 21 5.55 -1.90 -3.37
C TYR A 21 4.06 -2.23 -3.37
N CYS A 22 3.45 -2.17 -2.21
CA CYS A 22 2.03 -2.43 -2.05
C CYS A 22 1.37 -1.11 -1.70
N ILE A 23 0.52 -0.60 -2.55
CA ILE A 23 0.04 0.76 -2.46
C ILE A 23 -1.45 0.84 -2.25
N GLU A 24 -1.85 1.72 -1.34
CA GLU A 24 -3.24 1.98 -1.09
C GLU A 24 -3.46 3.48 -1.23
N PHE A 25 -4.51 3.89 -1.95
CA PHE A 25 -4.79 5.30 -2.18
C PHE A 25 -6.00 5.75 -1.39
N LYS A 26 -5.96 6.96 -0.90
CA LYS A 26 -7.09 7.57 -0.22
C LYS A 26 -7.28 8.98 -0.77
N VAL A 27 -8.46 9.52 -0.58
CA VAL A 27 -8.75 10.89 -1.01
C VAL A 27 -9.34 11.61 0.19
N ASP A 28 -8.78 12.75 0.51
CA ASP A 28 -9.23 13.56 1.63
C ASP A 28 -9.32 12.77 2.94
N GLU A 29 -8.36 11.91 3.17
CA GLU A 29 -8.28 11.20 4.44
C GLU A 29 -6.86 11.38 4.95
N SER A 30 -6.04 10.38 4.93
CA SER A 30 -4.64 10.55 5.31
C SER A 30 -3.81 9.40 4.77
N ALA A 31 -2.57 9.69 4.47
CA ALA A 31 -1.66 8.67 3.97
C ALA A 31 -1.40 7.65 5.06
N GLU A 32 -1.38 8.05 6.32
CA GLU A 32 -1.21 7.12 7.39
C GLU A 32 -2.35 6.17 7.50
N LYS A 33 -3.57 6.60 7.26
CA LYS A 33 -4.71 5.72 7.33
C LYS A 33 -4.62 4.69 6.21
N ALA A 34 -4.15 5.10 5.05
CA ALA A 34 -3.97 4.19 3.93
C ALA A 34 -2.93 3.14 4.28
N LEU A 35 -1.82 3.57 4.85
CA LEU A 35 -0.75 2.67 5.22
C LEU A 35 -1.25 1.68 6.27
N ARG A 36 -1.97 2.16 7.27
CA ARG A 36 -2.45 1.30 8.32
C ARG A 36 -3.39 0.26 7.76
N GLN A 37 -4.19 0.62 6.77
CA GLN A 37 -5.12 -0.32 6.20
C GLN A 37 -4.37 -1.44 5.50
N ILE A 38 -3.27 -1.16 4.83
CA ILE A 38 -2.47 -2.21 4.20
C ILE A 38 -2.00 -3.19 5.25
N LEU A 39 -1.51 -2.66 6.36
CA LEU A 39 -0.94 -3.52 7.38
C LEU A 39 -2.00 -4.30 8.15
N GLU A 40 -3.11 -3.67 8.44
CA GLU A 40 -4.13 -4.34 9.23
C GLU A 40 -4.93 -5.36 8.45
N ARG A 41 -5.07 -5.23 7.18
CA ARG A 41 -5.87 -6.15 6.43
C ARG A 41 -5.10 -7.32 5.88
N GLY A 42 -3.83 -7.39 6.20
CA GLY A 42 -3.01 -8.52 5.77
C GLY A 42 -2.81 -8.58 4.26
N TYR A 43 -2.87 -7.46 3.58
CA TYR A 43 -2.69 -7.45 2.14
C TYR A 43 -1.31 -7.95 1.74
N LEU A 44 -0.34 -7.85 2.62
CA LEU A 44 1.02 -8.24 2.26
C LEU A 44 1.25 -9.74 2.32
N ASP A 45 0.35 -10.46 2.99
CA ASP A 45 0.60 -11.86 3.22
C ASP A 45 0.86 -12.67 1.96
N LYS A 46 0.14 -12.40 0.89
CA LYS A 46 0.34 -13.22 -0.27
C LYS A 46 1.64 -12.93 -0.98
N TYR A 47 2.33 -11.87 -0.62
CA TYR A 47 3.60 -11.58 -1.26
C TYR A 47 4.79 -11.98 -0.41
N ARG A 48 4.57 -12.47 0.82
CA ARG A 48 5.68 -12.80 1.66
C ARG A 48 6.46 -14.00 1.14
N SER A 49 5.81 -14.88 0.42
CA SER A 49 6.50 -16.05 -0.07
C SER A 49 7.48 -15.73 -1.20
N THR A 50 7.46 -14.51 -1.72
CA THR A 50 8.37 -14.17 -2.80
C THR A 50 9.79 -13.98 -2.28
N GLY A 51 9.94 -13.72 -0.98
CA GLY A 51 11.26 -13.46 -0.42
C GLY A 51 11.74 -12.05 -0.68
N LYS A 52 10.96 -11.23 -1.37
CA LYS A 52 11.39 -9.89 -1.68
C LYS A 52 11.04 -8.93 -0.55
N LYS A 53 11.65 -7.77 -0.53
CA LYS A 53 11.34 -6.79 0.48
C LYS A 53 9.95 -6.25 0.16
N LEU A 54 9.12 -6.09 1.16
CA LEU A 54 7.76 -5.59 0.97
C LEU A 54 7.69 -4.20 1.54
N ILE A 55 7.25 -3.25 0.74
CA ILE A 55 7.14 -1.87 1.17
C ILE A 55 5.68 -1.47 1.05
N ALA A 56 5.09 -1.11 2.19
CA ALA A 56 3.71 -0.65 2.19
C ALA A 56 3.74 0.85 1.98
N LEU A 57 2.96 1.35 1.05
CA LEU A 57 2.96 2.76 0.73
C LEU A 57 1.53 3.27 0.77
N GLY A 58 1.25 4.17 1.68
CA GLY A 58 -0.06 4.81 1.75
C GLY A 58 0.03 6.16 1.05
N VAL A 59 -0.93 6.47 0.20
CA VAL A 59 -0.94 7.71 -0.55
C VAL A 59 -2.29 8.36 -0.36
N ASN A 60 -2.30 9.64 -0.07
CA ASN A 60 -3.55 10.36 0.09
C ASN A 60 -3.51 11.63 -0.77
N PHE A 61 -4.59 11.90 -1.47
CA PHE A 61 -4.69 13.12 -2.26
C PHE A 61 -5.63 14.06 -1.51
N ASP A 62 -5.16 15.28 -1.23
CA ASP A 62 -5.96 16.28 -0.55
C ASP A 62 -6.54 17.17 -1.64
N THR A 63 -7.83 17.09 -1.88
CA THR A 63 -8.44 17.81 -2.98
C THR A 63 -8.51 19.32 -2.72
N GLU A 64 -8.53 19.69 -1.43
CA GLU A 64 -8.60 21.07 -1.13
C GLU A 64 -7.27 21.74 -1.36
N LYS A 65 -6.18 21.17 -0.91
CA LYS A 65 -4.88 21.74 -1.11
C LYS A 65 -4.26 21.29 -2.42
N ARG A 66 -4.87 20.30 -3.06
CA ARG A 66 -4.33 19.74 -4.29
C ARG A 66 -2.92 19.25 -4.06
N GLU A 67 -2.72 18.54 -2.98
CA GLU A 67 -1.43 17.98 -2.63
C GLU A 67 -1.50 16.51 -2.39
N VAL A 68 -0.41 15.82 -2.57
CA VAL A 68 -0.33 14.39 -2.35
C VAL A 68 0.58 14.16 -1.16
N GLU A 69 0.13 13.28 -0.24
CA GLU A 69 0.94 12.92 0.89
C GLU A 69 1.28 11.47 0.72
N GLU A 70 2.41 11.02 1.18
CA GLU A 70 2.75 9.59 1.14
C GLU A 70 3.49 9.20 2.39
N VAL A 71 3.26 8.01 2.85
CA VAL A 71 3.93 7.46 4.01
C VAL A 71 4.24 6.01 3.69
N SER A 72 5.42 5.56 3.94
CA SER A 72 5.76 4.18 3.62
C SER A 72 6.36 3.48 4.82
N SER A 73 6.36 2.17 4.76
CA SER A 73 6.92 1.36 5.84
C SER A 73 7.49 0.10 5.21
N LEU A 74 8.67 -0.29 5.65
CA LEU A 74 9.30 -1.51 5.17
C LEU A 74 8.79 -2.64 6.03
N CYS A 75 8.26 -3.67 5.43
CA CYS A 75 7.67 -4.77 6.16
C CYS A 75 8.24 -6.10 5.75
N GLY A 76 8.17 -7.00 6.68
CA GLY A 76 8.54 -8.37 6.33
C GLY A 76 9.91 -8.60 5.87
N ASP A 77 10.81 -7.80 6.29
CA ASP A 77 12.06 -8.07 5.82
C ASP A 77 12.87 -8.75 6.79
N GLU A 78 12.48 -9.18 7.77
CA GLU A 78 13.22 -9.78 8.68
C GLU A 78 13.75 -10.75 8.32
N GLY A 79 13.86 -10.94 7.84
CA GLY A 79 14.49 -11.94 7.46
C GLY A 79 14.59 -12.85 7.75
#